data_f00e1225745086c3ea213e769ffd9421
#
_entry.id   f00e1225745086c3ea213e769ffd9421
#
_cell.length_a   1.000
_cell.length_b   1.000
_cell.length_c   1.000
_cell.angle_alpha   90.00
_cell.angle_beta   90.00
_cell.angle_gamma   90.00
#
_symmetry.space_group_name_H-M   'P 1'
#
loop_
_entity.id
_entity.type
_entity.pdbx_description
1 polymer ?
#
loop_
_entity_poly.entity_id
_entity_poly.type
_entity_poly.pdbx_seq_one_letter_code
_entity_poly.pdbx_strand_id
1 'polypeptide(L)'
;AAPGSAAPFSTLRPGYELCRNCHADMVDATLAKGRVHWAVADKKGCVNCHGPHAAKHDKLLTKAGAESCRDCHADTMARIAAAPVKHKPVDSGACSACHSPHAANGVHLIDQPSINTLCESCHDYQTHSAHPIGDKAVDPRNKNLRVGCLSCHTAHGGDFKWMLHSATNIELCTRCHKQFAR
;
A
#
# COMPACT_ATOMS: atom_id res chain seq x y z
N ALA A 1 -21.04 29.57 -1.50
CA ALA A 1 -22.12 28.95 -0.72
C ALA A 1 -23.47 29.57 -1.14
N ALA A 2 -24.53 28.75 -1.21
CA ALA A 2 -25.88 29.28 -1.49
C ALA A 2 -26.39 30.10 -0.31
N PRO A 3 -26.99 31.28 -0.54
CA PRO A 3 -27.58 32.06 0.53
C PRO A 3 -28.66 31.26 1.28
N GLY A 4 -28.57 31.25 2.60
CA GLY A 4 -29.56 30.55 3.45
C GLY A 4 -29.29 29.06 3.70
N SER A 5 -28.18 28.49 3.26
CA SER A 5 -27.82 27.11 3.59
C SER A 5 -27.41 27.01 5.07
N ALA A 6 -27.78 25.90 5.74
CA ALA A 6 -27.40 25.65 7.12
C ALA A 6 -25.87 25.51 7.31
N ALA A 7 -25.13 25.33 6.22
CA ALA A 7 -23.66 25.26 6.19
C ALA A 7 -23.13 26.15 5.05
N PRO A 8 -23.05 27.50 5.27
CA PRO A 8 -22.74 28.47 4.23
C PRO A 8 -21.38 28.28 3.55
N PHE A 9 -20.49 27.52 4.14
CA PHE A 9 -19.17 27.18 3.58
C PHE A 9 -19.06 25.74 3.10
N SER A 10 -20.20 24.99 3.04
CA SER A 10 -20.17 23.64 2.47
C SER A 10 -20.04 23.68 0.94
N THR A 11 -19.45 22.65 0.37
CA THR A 11 -19.39 22.50 -1.08
C THR A 11 -20.75 22.20 -1.67
N LEU A 12 -21.01 22.67 -2.89
CA LEU A 12 -22.27 22.41 -3.61
C LEU A 12 -22.41 20.95 -4.04
N ARG A 13 -21.29 20.22 -4.14
CA ARG A 13 -21.22 18.81 -4.50
C ARG A 13 -20.33 18.07 -3.50
N PRO A 14 -20.73 16.87 -3.05
CA PRO A 14 -19.96 16.09 -2.10
C PRO A 14 -18.76 15.38 -2.75
N GLY A 15 -17.79 15.04 -1.91
CA GLY A 15 -16.71 14.15 -2.29
C GLY A 15 -15.87 14.63 -3.47
N TYR A 16 -15.61 13.75 -4.40
CA TYR A 16 -14.80 14.01 -5.60
C TYR A 16 -15.54 14.74 -6.73
N GLU A 17 -16.86 14.84 -6.69
CA GLU A 17 -17.67 15.39 -7.79
C GLU A 17 -17.34 16.84 -8.09
N LEU A 18 -17.05 17.65 -7.06
CA LEU A 18 -16.64 19.03 -7.25
C LEU A 18 -15.30 19.10 -7.98
N CYS A 19 -14.35 18.28 -7.59
CA CYS A 19 -13.00 18.26 -8.16
C CYS A 19 -12.99 17.77 -9.61
N ARG A 20 -13.92 16.89 -9.98
CA ARG A 20 -14.08 16.33 -11.32
C ARG A 20 -14.35 17.41 -12.38
N ASN A 21 -14.92 18.58 -12.02
CA ASN A 21 -15.15 19.65 -12.98
C ASN A 21 -13.86 20.14 -13.65
N CYS A 22 -12.71 20.06 -12.97
CA CYS A 22 -11.41 20.46 -13.49
C CYS A 22 -10.44 19.28 -13.64
N HIS A 23 -10.64 18.19 -12.88
CA HIS A 23 -9.77 17.02 -12.84
C HIS A 23 -10.47 15.75 -13.36
N ALA A 24 -11.28 15.88 -14.43
CA ALA A 24 -12.12 14.80 -14.95
C ALA A 24 -11.29 13.56 -15.29
N ASP A 25 -10.23 13.71 -16.08
CA ASP A 25 -9.40 12.57 -16.53
C ASP A 25 -8.82 11.79 -15.36
N MET A 26 -8.30 12.48 -14.36
CA MET A 26 -7.72 11.84 -13.17
C MET A 26 -8.79 11.16 -12.32
N VAL A 27 -9.94 11.79 -12.11
CA VAL A 27 -11.03 11.20 -11.33
C VAL A 27 -11.60 9.99 -12.05
N ASP A 28 -11.85 10.08 -13.35
CA ASP A 28 -12.40 8.98 -14.15
C ASP A 28 -11.44 7.80 -14.23
N ALA A 29 -10.14 8.05 -14.43
CA ALA A 29 -9.12 7.02 -14.38
C ALA A 29 -9.02 6.34 -12.99
N THR A 30 -9.22 7.13 -11.90
CA THR A 30 -9.25 6.59 -10.54
C THR A 30 -10.46 5.69 -10.33
N LEU A 31 -11.64 6.13 -10.74
CA LEU A 31 -12.89 5.39 -10.56
C LEU A 31 -12.99 4.14 -11.47
N ALA A 32 -12.27 4.12 -12.58
CA ALA A 32 -12.19 2.97 -13.47
C ALA A 32 -11.34 1.81 -12.93
N LYS A 33 -10.53 2.04 -11.88
CA LYS A 33 -9.72 0.97 -11.26
C LYS A 33 -10.59 -0.01 -10.48
N GLY A 34 -10.15 -1.26 -10.42
CA GLY A 34 -10.87 -2.33 -9.72
C GLY A 34 -11.01 -2.12 -8.20
N ARG A 35 -10.16 -1.28 -7.60
CA ARG A 35 -10.19 -0.95 -6.16
C ARG A 35 -9.92 0.53 -5.95
N VAL A 36 -10.94 1.25 -5.58
CA VAL A 36 -10.82 2.66 -5.20
C VAL A 36 -10.51 2.72 -3.70
N HIS A 37 -9.55 3.58 -3.32
CA HIS A 37 -9.27 3.81 -1.91
C HIS A 37 -10.52 4.41 -1.24
N TRP A 38 -10.91 3.85 -0.10
CA TRP A 38 -12.10 4.28 0.62
C TRP A 38 -12.13 5.81 0.85
N ALA A 39 -11.00 6.41 1.23
CA ALA A 39 -10.89 7.84 1.50
C ALA A 39 -11.21 8.72 0.28
N VAL A 40 -11.08 8.20 -0.95
CA VAL A 40 -11.49 8.89 -2.18
C VAL A 40 -12.99 8.80 -2.40
N ALA A 41 -13.58 7.68 -2.02
CA ALA A 41 -14.99 7.39 -2.26
C ALA A 41 -15.93 7.93 -1.16
N ASP A 42 -15.40 8.38 -0.02
CA ASP A 42 -16.20 8.89 1.08
C ASP A 42 -16.77 10.28 0.82
N LYS A 43 -17.57 10.82 1.77
CA LYS A 43 -18.23 12.12 1.65
C LYS A 43 -17.25 13.29 1.51
N LYS A 44 -16.05 13.21 2.08
CA LYS A 44 -15.01 14.23 1.95
C LYS A 44 -14.21 14.04 0.67
N GLY A 45 -14.03 12.82 0.21
CA GLY A 45 -13.31 12.50 -1.02
C GLY A 45 -11.89 13.07 -1.01
N CYS A 46 -11.56 13.82 -2.04
CA CYS A 46 -10.20 14.37 -2.23
C CYS A 46 -9.70 15.20 -1.04
N VAL A 47 -10.60 15.90 -0.33
CA VAL A 47 -10.21 16.78 0.79
C VAL A 47 -9.86 16.02 2.09
N ASN A 48 -9.95 14.71 2.11
CA ASN A 48 -9.35 13.92 3.18
C ASN A 48 -7.82 14.11 3.26
N CYS A 49 -7.19 14.36 2.11
CA CYS A 49 -5.75 14.49 1.98
C CYS A 49 -5.31 15.83 1.41
N HIS A 50 -6.10 16.43 0.51
CA HIS A 50 -5.74 17.63 -0.22
C HIS A 50 -6.43 18.89 0.34
N GLY A 51 -5.67 19.98 0.44
CA GLY A 51 -6.19 21.31 0.78
C GLY A 51 -6.34 22.19 -0.47
N PRO A 52 -7.50 22.21 -1.13
CA PRO A 52 -7.66 22.82 -2.47
C PRO A 52 -7.40 24.33 -2.52
N HIS A 53 -7.53 25.04 -1.41
CA HIS A 53 -7.28 26.48 -1.37
C HIS A 53 -5.81 26.81 -1.11
N ALA A 54 -5.17 26.08 -0.21
CA ALA A 54 -3.75 26.21 0.10
C ALA A 54 -3.27 24.99 0.91
N ALA A 55 -2.06 24.57 0.68
CA ALA A 55 -1.36 23.55 1.48
C ALA A 55 0.15 23.81 1.44
N LYS A 56 0.86 23.29 2.45
CA LYS A 56 2.31 23.47 2.60
C LYS A 56 3.14 22.42 1.89
N HIS A 57 2.50 21.35 1.43
CA HIS A 57 3.19 20.20 0.84
C HIS A 57 2.84 20.03 -0.62
N ASP A 58 3.71 19.37 -1.36
CA ASP A 58 3.51 19.08 -2.77
C ASP A 58 2.15 18.45 -3.04
N LYS A 59 1.61 18.71 -4.23
CA LYS A 59 0.28 18.25 -4.65
C LYS A 59 -0.85 18.72 -3.71
N LEU A 60 -0.66 19.85 -3.04
CA LEU A 60 -1.61 20.40 -2.07
C LEU A 60 -1.98 19.45 -0.93
N LEU A 61 -1.07 18.60 -0.50
CA LEU A 61 -1.29 17.74 0.65
C LEU A 61 -1.34 18.56 1.95
N THR A 62 -2.30 18.26 2.80
CA THR A 62 -2.46 18.91 4.12
C THR A 62 -1.39 18.47 5.10
N LYS A 63 -0.83 17.27 4.91
CA LYS A 63 0.26 16.68 5.70
C LYS A 63 1.30 16.05 4.78
N ALA A 64 2.55 15.99 5.23
CA ALA A 64 3.63 15.42 4.45
C ALA A 64 3.64 13.88 4.50
N GLY A 65 3.97 13.24 3.38
CA GLY A 65 4.32 11.83 3.28
C GLY A 65 3.43 10.89 4.10
N ALA A 66 4.04 10.09 4.98
CA ALA A 66 3.35 9.12 5.81
C ALA A 66 2.35 9.72 6.82
N GLU A 67 2.50 11.00 7.19
CA GLU A 67 1.57 11.66 8.10
C GLU A 67 0.16 11.75 7.52
N SER A 68 0.03 11.87 6.20
CA SER A 68 -1.27 11.84 5.52
C SER A 68 -1.99 10.50 5.68
N CYS A 69 -1.24 9.42 5.88
CA CYS A 69 -1.79 8.07 6.03
C CYS A 69 -2.10 7.74 7.49
N ARG A 70 -1.34 8.35 8.44
CA ARG A 70 -1.34 8.01 9.86
C ARG A 70 -2.72 8.15 10.51
N ASP A 71 -3.50 9.14 10.14
CA ASP A 71 -4.78 9.42 10.80
C ASP A 71 -5.76 8.22 10.69
N CYS A 72 -5.68 7.48 9.60
CA CYS A 72 -6.55 6.33 9.37
C CYS A 72 -5.82 4.98 9.53
N HIS A 73 -4.49 4.96 9.39
CA HIS A 73 -3.66 3.74 9.45
C HIS A 73 -2.78 3.68 10.69
N ALA A 74 -3.26 4.20 11.83
CA ALA A 74 -2.50 4.28 13.08
C ALA A 74 -1.95 2.93 13.55
N ASP A 75 -2.75 1.86 13.48
CA ASP A 75 -2.33 0.52 13.89
C ASP A 75 -1.20 -0.03 13.01
N THR A 76 -1.26 0.25 11.71
CA THR A 76 -0.19 -0.13 10.78
C THR A 76 1.08 0.64 11.09
N MET A 77 0.98 1.94 11.36
CA MET A 77 2.12 2.77 11.74
C MET A 77 2.74 2.33 13.07
N ALA A 78 1.91 1.94 14.05
CA ALA A 78 2.40 1.41 15.32
C ALA A 78 3.18 0.11 15.14
N ARG A 79 2.69 -0.82 14.32
CA ARG A 79 3.40 -2.07 13.99
C ARG A 79 4.73 -1.82 13.29
N ILE A 80 4.76 -0.90 12.32
CA ILE A 80 5.98 -0.49 11.63
C ILE A 80 6.98 0.11 12.62
N ALA A 81 6.53 0.99 13.49
CA ALA A 81 7.38 1.63 14.50
C ALA A 81 7.99 0.61 15.47
N ALA A 82 7.24 -0.41 15.86
CA ALA A 82 7.67 -1.46 16.77
C ALA A 82 8.59 -2.51 16.12
N ALA A 83 8.62 -2.62 14.79
CA ALA A 83 9.43 -3.62 14.09
C ALA A 83 10.93 -3.34 14.28
N PRO A 84 11.73 -4.32 14.80
CA PRO A 84 13.18 -4.18 14.98
C PRO A 84 13.94 -4.01 13.66
N VAL A 85 13.48 -4.66 12.60
CA VAL A 85 14.06 -4.56 11.25
C VAL A 85 13.02 -3.93 10.34
N LYS A 86 13.36 -2.80 9.74
CA LYS A 86 12.45 -2.03 8.89
C LYS A 86 12.89 -2.06 7.44
N HIS A 87 11.92 -2.06 6.54
CA HIS A 87 12.19 -1.81 5.13
C HIS A 87 12.47 -0.33 4.90
N LYS A 88 13.58 -0.02 4.27
CA LYS A 88 14.05 1.38 4.10
C LYS A 88 12.99 2.33 3.53
N PRO A 89 12.25 2.01 2.43
CA PRO A 89 11.20 2.89 1.94
C PRO A 89 10.08 3.13 2.95
N VAL A 90 9.76 2.11 3.76
CA VAL A 90 8.72 2.21 4.81
C VAL A 90 9.21 3.07 5.97
N ASP A 91 10.45 2.89 6.40
CA ASP A 91 11.09 3.68 7.47
C ASP A 91 11.20 5.16 7.09
N SER A 92 11.45 5.46 5.82
CA SER A 92 11.45 6.83 5.29
C SER A 92 10.06 7.42 5.04
N GLY A 93 8.97 6.65 5.26
CA GLY A 93 7.60 7.10 5.05
C GLY A 93 7.15 7.13 3.58
N ALA A 94 7.88 6.49 2.68
CA ALA A 94 7.57 6.44 1.24
C ALA A 94 6.47 5.41 0.92
N CYS A 95 5.30 5.50 1.57
CA CYS A 95 4.19 4.56 1.39
C CYS A 95 3.72 4.46 -0.07
N SER A 96 3.71 5.58 -0.77
CA SER A 96 3.31 5.67 -2.18
C SER A 96 4.33 5.11 -3.18
N ALA A 97 5.52 4.69 -2.72
CA ALA A 97 6.44 3.93 -3.56
C ALA A 97 5.88 2.54 -3.93
N CYS A 98 4.98 2.01 -3.10
CA CYS A 98 4.37 0.70 -3.29
C CYS A 98 2.85 0.78 -3.45
N HIS A 99 2.18 1.67 -2.71
CA HIS A 99 0.72 1.80 -2.70
C HIS A 99 0.26 3.02 -3.49
N SER A 100 -0.76 2.84 -4.33
CA SER A 100 -1.46 3.96 -4.95
C SER A 100 -2.45 4.57 -3.94
N PRO A 101 -2.32 5.85 -3.58
CA PRO A 101 -3.20 6.45 -2.58
C PRO A 101 -4.63 6.69 -3.09
N HIS A 102 -4.87 6.64 -4.39
CA HIS A 102 -6.20 6.90 -4.97
C HIS A 102 -6.94 5.62 -5.32
N ALA A 103 -6.35 4.76 -6.13
CA ALA A 103 -6.94 3.51 -6.58
C ALA A 103 -5.89 2.61 -7.24
N ALA A 104 -6.16 1.31 -7.30
CA ALA A 104 -5.35 0.34 -8.04
C ALA A 104 -6.20 -0.84 -8.52
N ASN A 105 -5.65 -1.68 -9.39
CA ASN A 105 -6.30 -2.91 -9.78
C ASN A 105 -5.98 -4.06 -8.81
N GLY A 106 -4.81 -4.05 -8.21
CA GLY A 106 -4.35 -5.08 -7.29
C GLY A 106 -4.84 -4.90 -5.85
N VAL A 107 -4.66 -5.95 -5.05
CA VAL A 107 -4.96 -5.94 -3.62
C VAL A 107 -4.06 -4.94 -2.89
N HIS A 108 -4.54 -4.41 -1.77
CA HIS A 108 -3.83 -3.40 -0.97
C HIS A 108 -3.42 -2.15 -1.76
N LEU A 109 -4.17 -1.80 -2.81
CA LEU A 109 -3.88 -0.65 -3.69
C LEU A 109 -2.49 -0.72 -4.33
N ILE A 110 -2.06 -1.89 -4.73
CA ILE A 110 -0.83 -2.09 -5.51
C ILE A 110 -1.22 -2.18 -6.98
N ASP A 111 -0.61 -1.33 -7.81
CA ASP A 111 -0.97 -1.20 -9.24
C ASP A 111 -0.06 -2.05 -10.15
N GLN A 112 0.95 -2.72 -9.56
CA GLN A 112 1.79 -3.66 -10.29
C GLN A 112 1.04 -4.98 -10.55
N PRO A 113 1.32 -5.68 -11.66
CA PRO A 113 0.67 -6.95 -12.01
C PRO A 113 0.79 -8.02 -10.93
N SER A 114 1.88 -8.02 -10.19
CA SER A 114 2.12 -8.92 -9.06
C SER A 114 2.97 -8.28 -7.98
N ILE A 115 2.96 -8.85 -6.79
CA ILE A 115 3.88 -8.45 -5.71
C ILE A 115 5.34 -8.69 -6.11
N ASN A 116 5.64 -9.77 -6.83
CA ASN A 116 7.00 -10.02 -7.29
C ASN A 116 7.47 -8.90 -8.22
N THR A 117 6.66 -8.51 -9.21
CA THR A 117 6.96 -7.40 -10.13
C THR A 117 7.20 -6.08 -9.37
N LEU A 118 6.42 -5.82 -8.32
CA LEU A 118 6.64 -4.66 -7.47
C LEU A 118 8.01 -4.70 -6.80
N CYS A 119 8.37 -5.83 -6.18
CA CYS A 119 9.65 -5.96 -5.48
C CYS A 119 10.84 -5.88 -6.46
N GLU A 120 10.70 -6.48 -7.63
CA GLU A 120 11.72 -6.50 -8.70
C GLU A 120 12.00 -5.12 -9.29
N SER A 121 11.10 -4.16 -9.12
CA SER A 121 11.37 -2.78 -9.57
C SER A 121 12.56 -2.11 -8.85
N CYS A 122 12.97 -2.67 -7.70
CA CYS A 122 14.09 -2.17 -6.90
C CYS A 122 15.09 -3.27 -6.49
N HIS A 123 14.67 -4.54 -6.48
CA HIS A 123 15.46 -5.66 -6.01
C HIS A 123 15.77 -6.65 -7.14
N ASP A 124 17.03 -7.05 -7.25
CA ASP A 124 17.42 -8.17 -8.11
C ASP A 124 17.22 -9.49 -7.33
N TYR A 125 16.16 -10.24 -7.68
CA TYR A 125 15.87 -11.53 -7.05
C TYR A 125 16.73 -12.67 -7.58
N GLN A 126 17.49 -12.48 -8.67
CA GLN A 126 18.38 -13.50 -9.23
C GLN A 126 19.42 -14.00 -8.21
N THR A 127 19.70 -13.19 -7.19
CA THR A 127 20.53 -13.59 -6.05
C THR A 127 19.91 -14.71 -5.18
N HIS A 128 18.61 -15.02 -5.34
CA HIS A 128 17.88 -16.09 -4.63
C HIS A 128 17.82 -17.39 -5.44
N SER A 129 18.86 -17.74 -6.14
CA SER A 129 18.92 -18.82 -7.13
C SER A 129 18.48 -20.21 -6.66
N ALA A 130 18.42 -20.44 -5.34
CA ALA A 130 18.14 -21.77 -4.79
C ALA A 130 16.66 -22.11 -4.65
N HIS A 131 15.74 -21.16 -4.81
CA HIS A 131 14.31 -21.40 -4.61
C HIS A 131 13.47 -20.81 -5.73
N PRO A 132 12.63 -21.61 -6.41
CA PRO A 132 11.76 -21.10 -7.45
C PRO A 132 10.70 -20.16 -6.85
N ILE A 133 10.45 -19.05 -7.56
CA ILE A 133 9.36 -18.10 -7.26
C ILE A 133 8.56 -17.80 -8.52
N GLY A 134 7.37 -17.24 -8.36
CA GLY A 134 6.50 -16.81 -9.46
C GLY A 134 5.50 -17.88 -9.89
N ASP A 135 4.98 -17.75 -11.09
CA ASP A 135 3.80 -18.50 -11.56
C ASP A 135 3.99 -20.02 -11.58
N LYS A 136 5.20 -20.50 -11.77
CA LYS A 136 5.52 -21.95 -11.81
C LYS A 136 5.74 -22.55 -10.41
N ALA A 137 5.87 -21.75 -9.38
CA ALA A 137 6.16 -22.19 -8.01
C ALA A 137 4.88 -22.17 -7.17
N VAL A 138 4.21 -23.30 -7.03
CA VAL A 138 3.00 -23.45 -6.21
C VAL A 138 3.39 -23.50 -4.73
N ASP A 139 2.69 -22.73 -3.89
CA ASP A 139 2.88 -22.79 -2.43
C ASP A 139 2.37 -24.14 -1.90
N PRO A 140 3.21 -24.97 -1.29
CA PRO A 140 2.80 -26.29 -0.81
C PRO A 140 1.76 -26.24 0.32
N ARG A 141 1.59 -25.10 0.98
CA ARG A 141 0.58 -24.87 2.02
C ARG A 141 -0.80 -24.55 1.42
N ASN A 142 -0.83 -23.97 0.21
CA ASN A 142 -2.07 -23.60 -0.46
C ASN A 142 -1.86 -23.60 -1.99
N LYS A 143 -2.43 -24.58 -2.66
CA LYS A 143 -2.32 -24.77 -4.13
C LYS A 143 -2.81 -23.58 -4.97
N ASN A 144 -3.62 -22.71 -4.39
CA ASN A 144 -4.12 -21.51 -5.06
C ASN A 144 -3.15 -20.33 -4.96
N LEU A 145 -2.09 -20.44 -4.17
CA LEU A 145 -1.07 -19.42 -4.01
C LEU A 145 0.21 -19.80 -4.74
N ARG A 146 0.96 -18.79 -5.11
CA ARG A 146 2.30 -18.93 -5.69
C ARG A 146 3.34 -18.51 -4.67
N VAL A 147 4.48 -19.19 -4.68
CA VAL A 147 5.64 -18.78 -3.90
C VAL A 147 6.17 -17.47 -4.48
N GLY A 148 6.30 -16.47 -3.65
CA GLY A 148 6.80 -15.16 -4.02
C GLY A 148 7.59 -14.53 -2.89
N CYS A 149 7.98 -13.28 -3.06
CA CYS A 149 8.78 -12.55 -2.08
C CYS A 149 8.16 -12.60 -0.69
N LEU A 150 6.85 -12.37 -0.58
CA LEU A 150 6.13 -12.37 0.70
C LEU A 150 5.89 -13.76 1.30
N SER A 151 6.25 -14.85 0.62
CA SER A 151 6.24 -16.18 1.23
C SER A 151 7.32 -16.34 2.29
N CYS A 152 8.40 -15.56 2.16
CA CYS A 152 9.57 -15.59 3.04
C CYS A 152 9.80 -14.27 3.78
N HIS A 153 9.44 -13.13 3.19
CA HIS A 153 9.70 -11.79 3.71
C HIS A 153 8.41 -11.05 4.13
N THR A 154 8.56 -10.12 5.05
CA THR A 154 7.54 -9.11 5.39
C THR A 154 7.88 -7.80 4.66
N ALA A 155 6.88 -7.11 4.11
CA ALA A 155 7.12 -5.91 3.30
C ALA A 155 7.38 -4.64 4.12
N HIS A 156 6.76 -4.51 5.28
CA HIS A 156 6.80 -3.29 6.08
C HIS A 156 7.87 -3.27 7.16
N GLY A 157 8.36 -4.43 7.53
CA GLY A 157 9.32 -4.65 8.61
C GLY A 157 9.01 -5.96 9.31
N GLY A 158 9.92 -6.45 10.15
CA GLY A 158 9.77 -7.71 10.86
C GLY A 158 10.75 -7.86 12.00
N ASP A 159 10.66 -8.99 12.69
CA ASP A 159 11.46 -9.25 13.88
C ASP A 159 12.86 -9.78 13.55
N PHE A 160 13.05 -10.35 12.36
CA PHE A 160 14.26 -11.07 12.00
C PHE A 160 15.03 -10.37 10.87
N LYS A 161 16.34 -10.65 10.84
CA LYS A 161 17.26 -10.18 9.79
C LYS A 161 16.65 -10.42 8.40
N TRP A 162 16.85 -9.49 7.48
CA TRP A 162 16.30 -9.51 6.13
C TRP A 162 14.76 -9.51 6.08
N MET A 163 14.11 -9.14 7.19
CA MET A 163 12.63 -9.17 7.32
C MET A 163 12.05 -10.54 7.02
N LEU A 164 12.75 -11.62 7.37
CA LEU A 164 12.27 -12.98 7.22
C LEU A 164 11.13 -13.28 8.22
N HIS A 165 10.31 -14.25 7.89
CA HIS A 165 9.24 -14.74 8.79
C HIS A 165 9.73 -15.61 9.93
N SER A 166 11.02 -15.94 10.00
CA SER A 166 11.60 -16.84 11.00
C SER A 166 13.04 -16.45 11.31
N ALA A 167 13.50 -16.81 12.51
CA ALA A 167 14.84 -16.49 12.99
C ALA A 167 15.92 -17.29 12.27
N THR A 168 15.62 -18.53 11.89
CA THR A 168 16.56 -19.44 11.26
C THR A 168 16.06 -19.94 9.90
N ASN A 169 16.99 -20.34 9.03
CA ASN A 169 16.64 -20.92 7.74
C ASN A 169 15.85 -22.23 7.90
N ILE A 170 16.17 -23.04 8.91
CA ILE A 170 15.45 -24.31 9.16
C ILE A 170 14.00 -24.03 9.47
N GLU A 171 13.71 -23.11 10.39
CA GLU A 171 12.34 -22.69 10.71
C GLU A 171 11.62 -22.13 9.47
N LEU A 172 12.30 -21.30 8.67
CA LEU A 172 11.73 -20.74 7.47
C LEU A 172 11.38 -21.83 6.45
N CYS A 173 12.29 -22.74 6.18
CA CYS A 173 12.09 -23.83 5.23
C CYS A 173 10.98 -24.79 5.68
N THR A 174 10.92 -25.13 6.97
CA THR A 174 9.94 -26.06 7.53
C THR A 174 8.53 -25.49 7.63
N ARG A 175 8.34 -24.18 7.42
CA ARG A 175 6.98 -23.60 7.23
C ARG A 175 6.24 -24.25 6.05
N CYS A 176 6.98 -24.62 5.02
CA CYS A 176 6.46 -25.26 3.81
C CYS A 176 6.85 -26.73 3.71
N HIS A 177 8.08 -27.07 4.04
CA HIS A 177 8.65 -28.42 3.92
C HIS A 177 8.57 -29.17 5.25
N LYS A 178 7.34 -29.56 5.64
CA LYS A 178 7.06 -30.22 6.94
C LYS A 178 7.85 -31.48 7.20
N GLN A 179 8.26 -32.20 6.14
CA GLN A 179 9.07 -33.41 6.24
C GLN A 179 10.46 -33.19 6.84
N PHE A 180 10.95 -31.95 6.88
CA PHE A 180 12.23 -31.56 7.46
C PHE A 180 12.12 -31.01 8.89
N ALA A 181 10.90 -30.82 9.39
CA ALA A 181 10.68 -30.43 10.78
C ALA A 181 11.05 -31.62 11.69
N ARG A 182 12.07 -31.47 12.53
CA ARG A 182 12.49 -32.42 13.54
C ARG A 182 11.94 -32.02 14.90
#